data_698a6f14807b0ad10546bb6cfcd1f201
#
_entry.id   698a6f14807b0ad10546bb6cfcd1f201
#
_cell.length_a   1.000
_cell.length_b   1.000
_cell.length_c   1.000
_cell.angle_alpha   90.00
_cell.angle_beta   90.00
_cell.angle_gamma   90.00
#
_symmetry.space_group_name_H-M   'P 1'
#
loop_
_entity.id
_entity.type
_entity.pdbx_description
1 polymer ?
#
loop_
_entity_poly.entity_id
_entity_poly.type
_entity_poly.pdbx_seq_one_letter_code
_entity_poly.pdbx_strand_id
1 'polypeptide(L)'
;MILGRKLNLALTASFLAIGATIGAAQMSEAAPANLSCAYGHFCGVDDLGNRFDVSKCGVRVPIGLSGPGEMFNNQTPGTYANWYYANGNWAGTIAPGAHSYIDWTPIWYVQPC
;
A
#
# COMPACT_ATOMS: atom_id res chain seq x y z
N MET A 1 42.59 25.67 6.66
CA MET A 1 42.15 25.17 6.39
C MET A 1 41.67 24.68 6.48
N ILE A 2 41.66 24.82 6.57
CA ILE A 2 40.96 24.22 6.38
C ILE A 2 40.43 23.54 6.44
N LEU A 3 40.45 23.66 6.63
CA LEU A 3 39.75 22.97 6.40
C LEU A 3 39.28 22.27 6.43
N GLY A 4 39.50 22.83 6.58
CA GLY A 4 38.95 22.14 6.23
C GLY A 4 38.44 21.70 6.41
N ARG A 5 38.30 21.84 6.25
CA ARG A 5 37.61 21.41 6.18
C ARG A 5 36.80 20.85 6.20
N LYS A 6 36.90 21.19 6.18
CA LYS A 6 36.00 20.70 5.97
C LYS A 6 35.14 20.06 5.98
N LEU A 7 35.28 20.40 6.00
CA LEU A 7 34.37 19.78 5.70
C LEU A 7 33.66 19.13 5.82
N ASN A 8 33.77 19.36 5.81
CA ASN A 8 32.94 18.66 5.58
C ASN A 8 32.14 18.10 5.73
N LEU A 9 32.16 18.32 5.66
CA LEU A 9 31.32 17.75 5.46
C LEU A 9 30.57 17.12 5.61
N ALA A 10 30.89 17.56 5.56
CA ALA A 10 30.11 16.94 5.25
C ALA A 10 29.35 16.37 5.43
N LEU A 11 29.22 16.48 5.47
CA LEU A 11 28.42 15.87 5.22
C LEU A 11 27.78 15.35 5.45
N THR A 12 27.95 15.66 5.41
CA THR A 12 27.30 15.05 5.12
C THR A 12 26.59 14.47 5.34
N ALA A 13 26.87 14.91 5.36
CA ALA A 13 26.22 14.23 5.07
C ALA A 13 25.55 13.71 5.30
N SER A 14 25.63 14.02 5.35
CA SER A 14 25.05 13.34 5.05
C SER A 14 24.37 12.79 5.33
N PHE A 15 24.21 12.73 5.45
CA PHE A 15 23.54 11.96 5.22
C PHE A 15 23.00 11.37 5.38
N LEU A 16 23.17 12.00 5.38
CA LEU A 16 22.65 11.26 5.06
C LEU A 16 22.11 10.73 5.20
N ALA A 17 22.43 11.15 5.21
CA ALA A 17 21.97 10.42 4.81
C ALA A 17 21.40 10.00 4.98
N ILE A 18 21.48 10.26 5.00
CA ILE A 18 20.96 9.63 4.65
C ILE A 18 20.36 9.09 4.71
N GLY A 19 20.54 9.23 4.74
CA GLY A 19 20.03 8.43 4.19
C GLY A 19 19.55 7.86 4.29
N ALA A 20 19.63 8.07 4.17
CA ALA A 20 19.18 7.29 3.70
C ALA A 20 18.80 6.73 3.76
N THR A 21 18.88 6.77 3.77
CA THR A 21 18.49 6.02 3.38
C THR A 21 18.01 5.44 3.48
N ILE A 22 18.01 5.40 3.37
CA ILE A 22 17.50 4.70 3.08
C ILE A 22 17.00 4.12 2.88
N GLY A 23 16.88 3.99 2.76
CA GLY A 23 16.40 3.27 2.19
C GLY A 23 15.88 2.62 2.12
N ALA A 24 15.86 2.37 1.85
CA ALA A 24 15.33 1.72 1.59
C ALA A 24 14.76 1.12 1.87
N ALA A 25 14.59 0.91 2.07
CA ALA A 25 14.02 0.46 2.28
C ALA A 25 13.31 0.44 2.76
N GLN A 26 13.12 0.72 2.92
CA GLN A 26 12.44 0.71 3.26
C GLN A 26 11.63 0.66 3.15
N MET A 27 11.52 0.79 2.90
CA MET A 27 10.73 0.59 2.56
C MET A 27 10.04 -0.09 2.55
N SER A 28 9.86 -0.49 2.67
CA SER A 28 9.29 -1.04 2.72
C SER A 28 8.41 -1.32 2.95
N GLU A 29 8.35 -1.65 3.05
CA GLU A 29 7.51 -1.96 3.41
C GLU A 29 6.53 -1.53 3.84
N ALA A 30 6.71 -1.20 3.89
CA ALA A 30 5.78 -0.73 4.71
C ALA A 30 4.66 -0.32 4.01
N ALA A 31 3.81 -0.79 4.43
CA ALA A 31 2.63 -0.42 3.98
C ALA A 31 2.53 0.99 4.10
N PRO A 32 2.00 1.48 3.23
CA PRO A 32 1.90 2.80 2.97
C PRO A 32 1.27 3.54 4.05
N ALA A 33 2.06 4.21 4.69
CA ALA A 33 1.58 5.15 5.66
C ALA A 33 0.59 6.13 5.07
N ASN A 34 0.64 6.29 3.75
CA ASN A 34 -0.21 7.27 3.10
C ASN A 34 -1.42 6.69 2.39
N LEU A 35 -1.70 5.42 2.56
CA LEU A 35 -2.97 4.86 2.12
C LEU A 35 -4.01 5.12 3.19
N SER A 36 -4.79 6.17 3.01
CA SER A 36 -5.86 6.54 3.92
C SER A 36 -7.04 5.59 3.77
N CYS A 37 -7.48 5.02 4.88
CA CYS A 37 -8.58 4.06 4.86
C CYS A 37 -9.32 4.12 6.19
N ALA A 38 -10.57 4.58 6.18
CA ALA A 38 -11.36 4.72 7.38
C ALA A 38 -11.63 3.37 8.03
N TYR A 39 -11.80 3.37 9.33
CA TYR A 39 -12.14 2.14 10.05
C TYR A 39 -13.48 1.59 9.53
N GLY A 40 -13.51 0.30 9.30
CA GLY A 40 -14.67 -0.37 8.71
C GLY A 40 -14.59 -0.49 7.19
N HIS A 41 -13.50 -0.03 6.58
CA HIS A 41 -13.34 -0.01 5.14
C HIS A 41 -12.21 -0.92 4.65
N PHE A 42 -12.32 -1.34 3.41
CA PHE A 42 -11.27 -2.01 2.66
C PHE A 42 -10.87 -1.09 1.51
N CYS A 43 -9.60 -0.73 1.46
CA CYS A 43 -9.11 0.28 0.52
C CYS A 43 -7.91 -0.22 -0.27
N GLY A 44 -7.76 0.30 -1.49
CA GLY A 44 -6.61 0.02 -2.32
C GLY A 44 -6.24 1.19 -3.21
N VAL A 45 -5.00 1.20 -3.67
CA VAL A 45 -4.48 2.24 -4.55
C VAL A 45 -3.44 1.62 -5.47
N ASP A 46 -3.35 2.13 -6.71
CA ASP A 46 -2.27 1.76 -7.62
C ASP A 46 -1.27 2.91 -7.75
N ASP A 47 -0.19 2.67 -8.47
CA ASP A 47 0.88 3.66 -8.64
C ASP A 47 0.45 4.89 -9.44
N LEU A 48 -0.66 4.79 -10.14
CA LEU A 48 -1.20 5.90 -10.94
C LEU A 48 -2.16 6.76 -10.15
N GLY A 49 -2.43 6.40 -8.88
CA GLY A 49 -3.32 7.16 -8.03
C GLY A 49 -4.78 6.73 -8.11
N ASN A 50 -5.10 5.72 -8.90
CA ASN A 50 -6.45 5.15 -8.88
C ASN A 50 -6.65 4.42 -7.57
N ARG A 51 -7.84 4.52 -7.01
CA ARG A 51 -8.11 3.92 -5.71
C ARG A 51 -9.54 3.42 -5.58
N PHE A 52 -9.73 2.50 -4.66
CA PHE A 52 -11.07 2.11 -4.24
C PHE A 52 -11.17 2.21 -2.72
N ASP A 53 -12.41 2.34 -2.25
CA ASP A 53 -12.73 2.42 -0.84
C ASP A 53 -14.13 1.81 -0.69
N VAL A 54 -14.20 0.64 -0.10
CA VAL A 54 -15.46 -0.11 -0.01
C VAL A 54 -15.71 -0.55 1.43
N SER A 55 -16.99 -0.64 1.81
CA SER A 55 -17.34 -1.00 3.19
C SER A 55 -18.61 -1.86 3.30
N LYS A 56 -19.31 -2.08 2.19
CA LYS A 56 -20.58 -2.77 2.26
C LYS A 56 -20.41 -4.26 2.05
N CYS A 57 -20.61 -5.01 3.11
CA CYS A 57 -20.52 -6.48 3.07
C CYS A 57 -21.47 -7.08 2.04
N GLY A 58 -21.02 -8.14 1.38
CA GLY A 58 -21.82 -8.86 0.42
C GLY A 58 -21.91 -8.20 -0.95
N VAL A 59 -21.33 -7.04 -1.12
CA VAL A 59 -21.35 -6.33 -2.40
C VAL A 59 -20.00 -6.45 -3.08
N ARG A 60 -19.99 -7.05 -4.25
CA ARG A 60 -18.80 -7.14 -5.10
C ARG A 60 -18.73 -5.90 -5.97
N VAL A 61 -17.61 -5.18 -5.86
CA VAL A 61 -17.46 -3.87 -6.49
C VAL A 61 -16.39 -3.96 -7.59
N PRO A 62 -16.71 -3.53 -8.83
CA PRO A 62 -15.69 -3.47 -9.86
C PRO A 62 -14.71 -2.34 -9.57
N ILE A 63 -13.44 -2.58 -9.88
CA ILE A 63 -12.39 -1.60 -9.65
C ILE A 63 -11.63 -1.34 -10.95
N GLY A 64 -11.02 -0.16 -11.03
CA GLY A 64 -10.27 0.26 -12.22
C GLY A 64 -8.78 0.44 -11.95
N LEU A 65 -8.19 -0.41 -11.10
CA LEU A 65 -6.79 -0.34 -10.77
C LEU A 65 -5.97 -1.25 -11.66
N SER A 66 -4.70 -0.91 -11.87
CA SER A 66 -3.78 -1.76 -12.63
C SER A 66 -2.34 -1.52 -12.18
N GLY A 67 -1.50 -2.53 -12.40
CA GLY A 67 -0.09 -2.46 -12.03
C GLY A 67 0.12 -2.58 -10.53
N PRO A 68 1.34 -2.31 -10.09
CA PRO A 68 1.68 -2.44 -8.68
C PRO A 68 0.90 -1.45 -7.83
N GLY A 69 0.58 -1.87 -6.63
CA GLY A 69 -0.13 -1.03 -5.69
C GLY A 69 -0.22 -1.66 -4.32
N GLU A 70 -1.15 -1.17 -3.54
CA GLU A 70 -1.26 -1.51 -2.13
C GLU A 70 -2.71 -1.65 -1.71
N MET A 71 -2.92 -2.39 -0.63
CA MET A 71 -4.24 -2.50 -0.02
C MET A 71 -4.14 -2.46 1.50
N PHE A 72 -5.21 -2.03 2.13
CA PHE A 72 -5.36 -2.02 3.57
C PHE A 72 -6.78 -2.45 3.93
N ASN A 73 -6.88 -3.52 4.70
CA ASN A 73 -8.16 -3.97 5.25
C ASN A 73 -8.31 -3.42 6.66
N ASN A 74 -8.93 -2.25 6.79
CA ASN A 74 -9.13 -1.58 8.08
C ASN A 74 -10.51 -1.88 8.65
N GLN A 75 -10.86 -3.15 8.70
CA GLN A 75 -12.16 -3.59 9.22
C GLN A 75 -12.04 -4.23 10.59
N THR A 76 -13.18 -4.52 11.18
CA THR A 76 -13.26 -5.13 12.52
C THR A 76 -12.62 -6.53 12.52
N PRO A 77 -12.14 -7.00 13.68
CA PRO A 77 -11.59 -8.34 13.79
C PRO A 77 -12.56 -9.38 13.23
N GLY A 78 -12.01 -10.32 12.46
CA GLY A 78 -12.80 -11.38 11.82
C GLY A 78 -13.34 -11.03 10.44
N THR A 79 -13.20 -9.78 10.00
CA THR A 79 -13.74 -9.34 8.71
C THR A 79 -12.68 -9.38 7.63
N TYR A 80 -12.65 -10.47 6.87
CA TYR A 80 -11.70 -10.68 5.79
C TYR A 80 -12.22 -10.09 4.50
N ALA A 81 -11.37 -9.37 3.78
CA ALA A 81 -11.70 -8.79 2.48
C ALA A 81 -11.19 -9.69 1.36
N ASN A 82 -11.85 -9.66 0.21
CA ASN A 82 -11.55 -10.55 -0.89
C ASN A 82 -11.45 -9.78 -2.20
N TRP A 83 -10.71 -10.36 -3.15
CA TRP A 83 -10.63 -9.81 -4.50
C TRP A 83 -10.72 -10.94 -5.52
N TYR A 84 -11.09 -10.58 -6.76
CA TYR A 84 -11.51 -11.53 -7.77
C TYR A 84 -10.96 -11.14 -9.14
N TYR A 85 -10.75 -12.16 -9.96
CA TYR A 85 -10.36 -11.99 -11.36
C TYR A 85 -11.53 -11.52 -12.21
N ALA A 86 -11.25 -11.19 -13.49
CA ALA A 86 -12.26 -10.73 -14.43
C ALA A 86 -13.38 -11.73 -14.64
N ASN A 87 -13.07 -13.03 -14.59
CA ASN A 87 -14.08 -14.08 -14.74
C ASN A 87 -14.92 -14.34 -13.49
N GLY A 88 -14.65 -13.58 -12.42
CA GLY A 88 -15.37 -13.72 -11.17
C GLY A 88 -14.79 -14.75 -10.21
N ASN A 89 -13.72 -15.45 -10.59
CA ASN A 89 -13.08 -16.40 -9.70
C ASN A 89 -12.35 -15.68 -8.58
N TRP A 90 -12.36 -16.30 -7.42
CA TRP A 90 -11.65 -15.77 -6.24
C TRP A 90 -10.15 -15.72 -6.50
N ALA A 91 -9.52 -14.60 -6.15
CA ALA A 91 -8.10 -14.40 -6.36
C ALA A 91 -7.32 -14.35 -5.05
N GLY A 92 -7.89 -13.82 -3.98
CA GLY A 92 -7.19 -13.74 -2.71
C GLY A 92 -8.01 -13.11 -1.61
N THR A 93 -7.42 -13.11 -0.42
CA THR A 93 -8.05 -12.55 0.78
C THR A 93 -7.01 -11.88 1.66
N ILE A 94 -7.45 -10.91 2.45
CA ILE A 94 -6.58 -10.21 3.39
C ILE A 94 -7.27 -10.07 4.74
N ALA A 95 -6.52 -10.36 5.79
CA ALA A 95 -7.02 -10.31 7.15
C ALA A 95 -7.29 -8.87 7.60
N PRO A 96 -8.21 -8.67 8.55
CA PRO A 96 -8.46 -7.35 9.10
C PRO A 96 -7.21 -6.80 9.79
N GLY A 97 -6.95 -5.52 9.57
CA GLY A 97 -5.79 -4.84 10.10
C GLY A 97 -4.52 -4.99 9.28
N ALA A 98 -4.55 -5.78 8.21
CA ALA A 98 -3.36 -6.05 7.42
C ALA A 98 -3.23 -5.10 6.23
N HIS A 99 -1.97 -4.81 5.89
CA HIS A 99 -1.58 -4.10 4.68
C HIS A 99 -0.85 -5.09 3.78
N SER A 100 -0.93 -4.89 2.48
CA SER A 100 -0.21 -5.72 1.54
C SER A 100 0.05 -4.99 0.23
N TYR A 101 1.13 -5.39 -0.45
CA TYR A 101 1.35 -5.00 -1.83
C TYR A 101 0.67 -6.00 -2.74
N ILE A 102 0.30 -5.55 -3.93
CA ILE A 102 -0.39 -6.40 -4.90
C ILE A 102 -0.16 -5.84 -6.30
N ASP A 103 -0.20 -6.72 -7.29
CA ASP A 103 -0.35 -6.31 -8.69
C ASP A 103 -1.83 -6.33 -9.03
N TRP A 104 -2.39 -5.15 -9.25
CA TRP A 104 -3.81 -5.00 -9.51
C TRP A 104 -4.21 -5.40 -10.94
N THR A 105 -3.25 -5.57 -11.83
CA THR A 105 -3.54 -5.80 -13.26
C THR A 105 -4.58 -6.91 -13.50
N PRO A 106 -4.48 -8.09 -12.88
CA PRO A 106 -5.47 -9.14 -13.12
C PRO A 106 -6.73 -9.02 -12.29
N ILE A 107 -6.81 -8.06 -11.39
CA ILE A 107 -7.91 -7.97 -10.43
C ILE A 107 -8.97 -7.00 -10.93
N TRP A 108 -10.21 -7.48 -10.98
CA TRP A 108 -11.33 -6.71 -11.50
C TRP A 108 -12.38 -6.36 -10.47
N TYR A 109 -12.46 -7.14 -9.38
CA TYR A 109 -13.49 -6.89 -8.36
C TYR A 109 -12.89 -7.05 -6.97
N VAL A 110 -13.47 -6.32 -6.01
CA VAL A 110 -13.19 -6.47 -4.59
C VAL A 110 -14.50 -6.59 -3.83
N GLN A 111 -14.42 -7.19 -2.64
CA GLN A 111 -15.58 -7.35 -1.78
C GLN A 111 -15.09 -7.24 -0.33
N PRO A 112 -15.63 -6.28 0.46
CA PRO A 112 -15.10 -6.06 1.81
C PRO A 112 -15.41 -7.21 2.78
N CYS A 113 -16.45 -7.91 2.53
CA CYS A 113 -16.71 -9.15 3.28
C CYS A 113 -17.86 -9.97 2.69
#